data_d28c189c0b4ac8e624c2fd13ed9853fc
#
_entry.id   d28c189c0b4ac8e624c2fd13ed9853fc
#
_cell.length_a   1.000
_cell.length_b   1.000
_cell.length_c   1.000
_cell.angle_alpha   90.00
_cell.angle_beta   90.00
_cell.angle_gamma   90.00
#
_symmetry.space_group_name_H-M   'P 1'
#
loop_
_entity.id
_entity.type
_entity.pdbx_description
1 polymer ?
#
loop_
_entity_poly.entity_id
_entity_poly.type
_entity_poly.pdbx_seq_one_letter_code
_entity_poly.pdbx_strand_id
1 'polypeptide(L)'
;MIELWVEKYRPSTIDGYVWRDGGQKRQVESWIKDKSIPHLLLSGPPGIGKTTMAKMLVNEIGIEEADVLEVNASRETGIDFIRNKIVPFISSIAWGPFKVVLLDEADRLSPQAQDSLKGIIEEYSSFARFVLTCNNPNMIIPALHSRCQQFHFTKLDQTEFTARAATILVEENIEFDLETLDVYVSATYPDLRKCINLLQQNTSEGALHAPHKEDSNNLDYKFEMVELFKAGKIDVARKLLCSRTRPEEMIEVFRWLYDNVELFGDETKQFKAIHIIKQGMIDHTMCQDPEINLSSTLARLISI
;
A
#
# COMPACT_ATOMS: atom_id res chain seq x y z
N MET A 1 -18.57 -3.07 21.62
CA MET A 1 -17.26 -3.23 20.95
C MET A 1 -17.14 -2.05 20.01
N ILE A 2 -16.05 -1.30 20.04
CA ILE A 2 -15.87 -0.15 19.12
C ILE A 2 -15.64 -0.73 17.72
N GLU A 3 -16.47 -0.35 16.76
CA GLU A 3 -16.33 -0.75 15.38
C GLU A 3 -15.18 0.01 14.72
N LEU A 4 -14.30 -0.70 14.01
CA LEU A 4 -13.17 -0.07 13.32
C LEU A 4 -13.64 0.61 12.03
N TRP A 5 -13.43 1.90 11.92
CA TRP A 5 -13.83 2.66 10.72
C TRP A 5 -13.23 2.12 9.43
N VAL A 6 -12.01 1.60 9.47
CA VAL A 6 -11.36 0.97 8.30
C VAL A 6 -12.17 -0.20 7.76
N GLU A 7 -12.85 -0.97 8.61
CA GLU A 7 -13.69 -2.09 8.17
C GLU A 7 -15.11 -1.63 7.87
N LYS A 8 -15.70 -0.77 8.71
CA LYS A 8 -17.06 -0.21 8.53
C LYS A 8 -17.18 0.53 7.19
N TYR A 9 -16.19 1.32 6.84
CA TYR A 9 -16.17 2.15 5.63
C TYR A 9 -15.39 1.54 4.47
N ARG A 10 -15.10 0.24 4.54
CA ARG A 10 -14.49 -0.46 3.41
C ARG A 10 -15.47 -0.48 2.24
N PRO A 11 -15.10 0.11 1.08
CA PRO A 11 -15.99 0.13 -0.08
C PRO A 11 -16.37 -1.28 -0.54
N SER A 12 -17.66 -1.51 -0.69
CA SER A 12 -18.23 -2.72 -1.29
C SER A 12 -18.75 -2.50 -2.71
N THR A 13 -18.84 -1.23 -3.14
CA THR A 13 -19.33 -0.80 -4.45
C THR A 13 -18.37 0.20 -5.10
N ILE A 14 -18.54 0.41 -6.41
CA ILE A 14 -17.74 1.36 -7.20
C ILE A 14 -17.82 2.78 -6.66
N ASP A 15 -18.98 3.23 -6.22
CA ASP A 15 -19.21 4.62 -5.84
C ASP A 15 -18.49 5.00 -4.54
N GLY A 16 -18.22 4.03 -3.66
CA GLY A 16 -17.47 4.26 -2.44
C GLY A 16 -15.94 4.14 -2.60
N TYR A 17 -15.46 3.74 -3.78
CA TYR A 17 -14.04 3.47 -3.99
C TYR A 17 -13.30 4.73 -4.50
N VAL A 18 -12.14 5.03 -3.89
CA VAL A 18 -11.27 6.14 -4.30
C VAL A 18 -10.40 5.71 -5.48
N TRP A 19 -10.57 6.36 -6.61
CA TRP A 19 -9.90 6.02 -7.85
C TRP A 19 -8.58 6.80 -8.02
N ARG A 20 -7.66 6.24 -8.79
CA ARG A 20 -6.48 6.97 -9.23
C ARG A 20 -6.83 7.98 -10.33
N ASP A 21 -7.65 7.53 -11.28
CA ASP A 21 -8.10 8.31 -12.44
C ASP A 21 -9.34 7.69 -13.07
N GLY A 22 -10.03 8.46 -13.90
CA GLY A 22 -11.22 8.00 -14.59
C GLY A 22 -10.98 6.86 -15.60
N GLY A 23 -9.76 6.64 -16.05
CA GLY A 23 -9.40 5.50 -16.91
C GLY A 23 -9.48 4.18 -16.16
N GLN A 24 -8.95 4.18 -14.94
CA GLN A 24 -9.03 3.04 -14.05
C GLN A 24 -10.47 2.66 -13.72
N LYS A 25 -11.29 3.67 -13.38
CA LYS A 25 -12.72 3.47 -13.09
C LYS A 25 -13.45 2.84 -14.28
N ARG A 26 -13.32 3.41 -15.49
CA ARG A 26 -13.98 2.89 -16.71
C ARG A 26 -13.60 1.45 -17.04
N GLN A 27 -12.34 1.07 -16.80
CA GLN A 27 -11.89 -0.30 -17.05
C GLN A 27 -12.58 -1.29 -16.10
N VAL A 28 -12.69 -0.95 -14.84
CA VAL A 28 -13.37 -1.76 -13.82
C VAL A 28 -14.88 -1.82 -14.11
N GLU A 29 -15.51 -0.72 -14.47
CA GLU A 29 -16.92 -0.67 -14.89
C GLU A 29 -17.19 -1.59 -16.08
N SER A 30 -16.27 -1.68 -17.05
CA SER A 30 -16.39 -2.62 -18.17
C SER A 30 -16.40 -4.07 -17.70
N TRP A 31 -15.49 -4.46 -16.79
CA TRP A 31 -15.46 -5.82 -16.26
C TRP A 31 -16.74 -6.20 -15.51
N ILE A 32 -17.30 -5.27 -14.75
CA ILE A 32 -18.55 -5.49 -14.02
C ILE A 32 -19.73 -5.63 -14.99
N LYS A 33 -19.80 -4.75 -16.01
CA LYS A 33 -20.82 -4.82 -17.05
C LYS A 33 -20.78 -6.15 -17.81
N ASP A 34 -19.57 -6.61 -18.13
CA ASP A 34 -19.35 -7.85 -18.86
C ASP A 34 -19.47 -9.09 -17.96
N LYS A 35 -19.66 -8.89 -16.65
CA LYS A 35 -19.67 -9.94 -15.61
C LYS A 35 -18.50 -10.91 -15.74
N SER A 36 -17.34 -10.39 -16.08
CA SER A 36 -16.13 -11.17 -16.31
C SER A 36 -14.89 -10.35 -16.01
N ILE A 37 -13.92 -10.97 -15.35
CA ILE A 37 -12.60 -10.40 -15.09
C ILE A 37 -11.51 -11.26 -15.71
N PRO A 38 -10.38 -10.68 -16.14
CA PRO A 38 -9.18 -11.44 -16.45
C PRO A 38 -8.51 -11.93 -15.16
N HIS A 39 -7.43 -12.70 -15.27
CA HIS A 39 -6.52 -12.84 -14.15
C HIS A 39 -5.87 -11.49 -13.86
N LEU A 40 -5.86 -11.04 -12.60
CA LEU A 40 -5.41 -9.72 -12.21
C LEU A 40 -4.17 -9.79 -11.33
N LEU A 41 -3.24 -8.87 -11.54
CA LEU A 41 -2.14 -8.58 -10.62
C LEU A 41 -2.25 -7.12 -10.17
N LEU A 42 -2.75 -6.92 -8.96
CA LEU A 42 -2.93 -5.61 -8.34
C LEU A 42 -1.69 -5.27 -7.52
N SER A 43 -0.86 -4.35 -8.01
CA SER A 43 0.41 -3.99 -7.38
C SER A 43 0.44 -2.54 -6.92
N GLY A 44 1.16 -2.25 -5.84
CA GLY A 44 1.33 -0.88 -5.32
C GLY A 44 1.53 -0.81 -3.81
N PRO A 45 1.70 0.41 -3.24
CA PRO A 45 1.93 0.61 -1.81
C PRO A 45 0.86 0.00 -0.91
N PRO A 46 1.15 -0.27 0.37
CA PRO A 46 0.13 -0.68 1.33
C PRO A 46 -0.93 0.42 1.53
N GLY A 47 -2.12 0.05 2.02
CA GLY A 47 -3.19 0.99 2.37
C GLY A 47 -3.92 1.68 1.21
N ILE A 48 -3.53 1.43 -0.05
CA ILE A 48 -4.06 2.11 -1.25
C ILE A 48 -5.33 1.45 -1.86
N GLY A 49 -5.86 0.41 -1.22
CA GLY A 49 -7.13 -0.20 -1.62
C GLY A 49 -7.07 -1.41 -2.55
N LYS A 50 -5.89 -2.05 -2.79
CA LYS A 50 -5.76 -3.24 -3.66
C LYS A 50 -6.72 -4.38 -3.30
N THR A 51 -6.67 -4.85 -2.07
CA THR A 51 -7.53 -5.93 -1.56
C THR A 51 -9.01 -5.50 -1.56
N THR A 52 -9.27 -4.23 -1.27
CA THR A 52 -10.62 -3.65 -1.34
C THR A 52 -11.17 -3.71 -2.76
N MET A 53 -10.38 -3.34 -3.78
CA MET A 53 -10.80 -3.46 -5.18
C MET A 53 -11.09 -4.91 -5.56
N ALA A 54 -10.23 -5.86 -5.15
CA ALA A 54 -10.45 -7.28 -5.44
C ALA A 54 -11.81 -7.76 -4.90
N LYS A 55 -12.12 -7.43 -3.64
CA LYS A 55 -13.39 -7.80 -2.99
C LYS A 55 -14.59 -7.10 -3.61
N MET A 56 -14.46 -5.81 -3.88
CA MET A 56 -15.49 -5.03 -4.56
C MET A 56 -15.83 -5.61 -5.93
N LEU A 57 -14.84 -5.98 -6.75
CA LEU A 57 -15.04 -6.61 -8.05
C LEU A 57 -15.84 -7.90 -7.95
N VAL A 58 -15.47 -8.77 -7.01
CA VAL A 58 -16.17 -10.04 -6.78
C VAL A 58 -17.64 -9.81 -6.41
N ASN A 59 -17.87 -8.83 -5.52
CA ASN A 59 -19.22 -8.48 -5.06
C ASN A 59 -20.08 -7.88 -6.20
N GLU A 60 -19.54 -6.92 -6.93
CA GLU A 60 -20.26 -6.21 -8.02
C GLU A 60 -20.56 -7.11 -9.22
N ILE A 61 -19.71 -8.08 -9.52
CA ILE A 61 -19.95 -9.08 -10.56
C ILE A 61 -21.05 -10.06 -10.12
N GLY A 62 -21.26 -10.21 -8.82
CA GLY A 62 -22.24 -11.12 -8.22
C GLY A 62 -21.75 -12.57 -8.17
N ILE A 63 -20.46 -12.76 -7.86
CA ILE A 63 -19.92 -14.12 -7.62
C ILE A 63 -20.38 -14.60 -6.25
N GLU A 64 -20.94 -15.80 -6.21
CA GLU A 64 -21.39 -16.42 -4.96
C GLU A 64 -20.20 -16.65 -4.00
N GLU A 65 -20.42 -16.44 -2.71
CA GLU A 65 -19.37 -16.61 -1.68
C GLU A 65 -18.73 -18.01 -1.72
N ALA A 66 -19.52 -19.04 -2.04
CA ALA A 66 -19.03 -20.40 -2.21
C ALA A 66 -18.05 -20.59 -3.38
N ASP A 67 -18.06 -19.67 -4.34
CA ASP A 67 -17.17 -19.65 -5.51
C ASP A 67 -15.97 -18.70 -5.31
N VAL A 68 -15.77 -18.18 -4.10
CA VAL A 68 -14.66 -17.29 -3.76
C VAL A 68 -13.76 -17.93 -2.73
N LEU A 69 -12.48 -18.05 -3.01
CA LEU A 69 -11.46 -18.46 -2.06
C LEU A 69 -10.53 -17.28 -1.77
N GLU A 70 -10.62 -16.77 -0.56
CA GLU A 70 -9.68 -15.73 -0.08
C GLU A 70 -8.56 -16.37 0.72
N VAL A 71 -7.32 -16.05 0.36
CA VAL A 71 -6.12 -16.52 1.07
C VAL A 71 -5.12 -15.38 1.22
N ASN A 72 -4.58 -15.24 2.42
CA ASN A 72 -3.44 -14.39 2.65
C ASN A 72 -2.15 -15.21 2.52
N ALA A 73 -1.38 -14.91 1.46
CA ALA A 73 -0.15 -15.62 1.13
C ALA A 73 0.99 -15.39 2.14
N SER A 74 0.86 -14.42 3.06
CA SER A 74 1.84 -14.24 4.13
C SER A 74 1.73 -15.31 5.23
N ARG A 75 0.58 -15.97 5.33
CA ARG A 75 0.36 -17.05 6.31
C ARG A 75 0.64 -18.43 5.73
N GLU A 76 0.45 -18.59 4.44
CA GLU A 76 0.55 -19.86 3.72
C GLU A 76 1.43 -19.66 2.47
N THR A 77 2.76 -19.69 2.65
CA THR A 77 3.74 -19.31 1.61
C THR A 77 4.21 -20.45 0.72
N GLY A 78 3.95 -21.71 1.12
CA GLY A 78 4.52 -22.92 0.51
C GLY A 78 3.69 -23.49 -0.64
N ILE A 79 4.29 -24.41 -1.39
CA ILE A 79 3.64 -25.13 -2.49
C ILE A 79 2.49 -26.05 -2.02
N ASP A 80 2.59 -26.57 -0.80
CA ASP A 80 1.59 -27.50 -0.25
C ASP A 80 0.22 -26.86 -0.07
N PHE A 81 0.19 -25.60 0.31
CA PHE A 81 -1.02 -24.80 0.36
C PHE A 81 -1.71 -24.73 -1.02
N ILE A 82 -0.93 -24.50 -2.08
CA ILE A 82 -1.46 -24.46 -3.44
C ILE A 82 -2.14 -25.78 -3.79
N ARG A 83 -1.47 -26.90 -3.51
CA ARG A 83 -1.96 -28.23 -3.83
C ARG A 83 -3.14 -28.67 -2.98
N ASN A 84 -3.13 -28.34 -1.69
CA ASN A 84 -4.10 -28.87 -0.74
C ASN A 84 -5.33 -27.97 -0.57
N LYS A 85 -5.26 -26.69 -0.96
CA LYS A 85 -6.35 -25.75 -0.77
C LYS A 85 -6.85 -25.15 -2.08
N ILE A 86 -5.97 -24.61 -2.92
CA ILE A 86 -6.37 -23.97 -4.17
C ILE A 86 -6.87 -25.00 -5.18
N VAL A 87 -6.09 -26.05 -5.47
CA VAL A 87 -6.45 -27.04 -6.50
C VAL A 87 -7.78 -27.74 -6.18
N PRO A 88 -8.04 -28.26 -4.97
CA PRO A 88 -9.35 -28.86 -4.64
C PRO A 88 -10.51 -27.87 -4.78
N PHE A 89 -10.30 -26.60 -4.39
CA PHE A 89 -11.32 -25.58 -4.54
C PHE A 89 -11.67 -25.32 -6.00
N ILE A 90 -10.68 -25.06 -6.87
CA ILE A 90 -10.96 -24.75 -8.29
C ILE A 90 -11.42 -25.96 -9.10
N SER A 91 -11.10 -27.18 -8.66
CA SER A 91 -11.55 -28.43 -9.31
C SER A 91 -12.98 -28.83 -8.90
N SER A 92 -13.56 -28.22 -7.87
CA SER A 92 -14.94 -28.47 -7.49
C SER A 92 -15.91 -27.72 -8.42
N ILE A 93 -17.15 -28.17 -8.47
CA ILE A 93 -18.20 -27.56 -9.31
C ILE A 93 -18.45 -26.11 -8.85
N ALA A 94 -18.48 -25.16 -9.80
CA ALA A 94 -18.86 -23.79 -9.53
C ALA A 94 -20.40 -23.66 -9.51
N TRP A 95 -20.91 -22.77 -8.67
CA TRP A 95 -22.32 -22.40 -8.64
C TRP A 95 -22.61 -21.30 -9.70
N GLY A 96 -21.61 -20.46 -9.94
CA GLY A 96 -21.64 -19.39 -10.92
C GLY A 96 -20.86 -19.72 -12.20
N PRO A 97 -20.56 -18.70 -13.02
CA PRO A 97 -19.86 -18.88 -14.30
C PRO A 97 -18.38 -19.27 -14.14
N PHE A 98 -17.74 -18.92 -13.05
CA PHE A 98 -16.35 -19.25 -12.72
C PHE A 98 -16.07 -19.03 -11.24
N LYS A 99 -15.02 -19.67 -10.76
CA LYS A 99 -14.50 -19.47 -9.39
C LYS A 99 -13.47 -18.35 -9.35
N VAL A 100 -13.36 -17.71 -8.19
CA VAL A 100 -12.37 -16.65 -7.96
C VAL A 100 -11.43 -17.03 -6.81
N VAL A 101 -10.13 -16.93 -7.06
CA VAL A 101 -9.11 -17.11 -6.04
C VAL A 101 -8.45 -15.74 -5.80
N LEU A 102 -8.66 -15.19 -4.61
CA LEU A 102 -8.03 -13.95 -4.14
C LEU A 102 -6.79 -14.31 -3.33
N LEU A 103 -5.61 -14.00 -3.85
CA LEU A 103 -4.33 -14.19 -3.16
C LEU A 103 -3.79 -12.83 -2.71
N ASP A 104 -4.00 -12.51 -1.45
CA ASP A 104 -3.49 -11.28 -0.85
C ASP A 104 -2.02 -11.46 -0.45
N GLU A 105 -1.19 -10.44 -0.67
CA GLU A 105 0.26 -10.44 -0.43
C GLU A 105 1.01 -11.56 -1.21
N ALA A 106 0.67 -11.77 -2.49
CA ALA A 106 1.25 -12.83 -3.32
C ALA A 106 2.78 -12.73 -3.49
N ASP A 107 3.37 -11.56 -3.25
CA ASP A 107 4.83 -11.34 -3.19
C ASP A 107 5.50 -12.08 -2.00
N ARG A 108 4.73 -12.63 -1.06
CA ARG A 108 5.21 -13.49 0.03
C ARG A 108 5.28 -14.97 -0.32
N LEU A 109 4.67 -15.39 -1.43
CA LEU A 109 4.75 -16.77 -1.90
C LEU A 109 6.20 -17.16 -2.23
N SER A 110 6.58 -18.38 -1.86
CA SER A 110 7.86 -18.92 -2.28
C SER A 110 7.97 -19.02 -3.82
N PRO A 111 9.17 -18.94 -4.40
CA PRO A 111 9.34 -19.09 -5.84
C PRO A 111 8.76 -20.39 -6.40
N GLN A 112 8.83 -21.47 -5.63
CA GLN A 112 8.25 -22.77 -5.99
C GLN A 112 6.72 -22.73 -6.01
N ALA A 113 6.09 -22.03 -5.05
CA ALA A 113 4.64 -21.84 -5.01
C ALA A 113 4.18 -21.00 -6.21
N GLN A 114 4.88 -19.92 -6.52
CA GLN A 114 4.58 -19.07 -7.68
C GLN A 114 4.72 -19.84 -8.99
N ASP A 115 5.73 -20.70 -9.13
CA ASP A 115 5.92 -21.53 -10.32
C ASP A 115 4.81 -22.59 -10.47
N SER A 116 4.36 -23.19 -9.37
CA SER A 116 3.18 -24.09 -9.37
C SER A 116 1.91 -23.34 -9.77
N LEU A 117 1.71 -22.14 -9.23
CA LEU A 117 0.54 -21.30 -9.51
C LEU A 117 0.45 -20.92 -11.00
N LYS A 118 1.59 -20.67 -11.67
CA LYS A 118 1.66 -20.43 -13.10
C LYS A 118 0.98 -21.54 -13.91
N GLY A 119 1.30 -22.81 -13.62
CA GLY A 119 0.69 -23.96 -14.31
C GLY A 119 -0.82 -24.07 -14.07
N ILE A 120 -1.24 -23.82 -12.83
CA ILE A 120 -2.64 -23.86 -12.42
C ILE A 120 -3.46 -22.77 -13.09
N ILE A 121 -2.93 -21.55 -13.20
CA ILE A 121 -3.58 -20.44 -13.90
C ILE A 121 -3.87 -20.81 -15.37
N GLU A 122 -2.94 -21.47 -16.04
CA GLU A 122 -3.13 -21.92 -17.42
C GLU A 122 -4.16 -23.05 -17.53
N GLU A 123 -4.02 -24.07 -16.71
CA GLU A 123 -4.87 -25.27 -16.73
C GLU A 123 -6.34 -24.92 -16.43
N TYR A 124 -6.59 -24.04 -15.46
CA TYR A 124 -7.94 -23.72 -15.00
C TYR A 124 -8.47 -22.38 -15.54
N SER A 125 -7.85 -21.80 -16.56
CA SER A 125 -8.24 -20.50 -17.12
C SER A 125 -9.69 -20.42 -17.61
N SER A 126 -10.30 -21.52 -17.98
CA SER A 126 -11.71 -21.59 -18.39
C SER A 126 -12.69 -21.56 -17.22
N PHE A 127 -12.27 -21.98 -16.03
CA PHE A 127 -13.16 -22.20 -14.87
C PHE A 127 -12.86 -21.33 -13.67
N ALA A 128 -11.69 -20.70 -13.62
CA ALA A 128 -11.28 -19.89 -12.50
C ALA A 128 -10.63 -18.57 -12.94
N ARG A 129 -10.72 -17.58 -12.06
CA ARG A 129 -10.00 -16.31 -12.16
C ARG A 129 -9.14 -16.11 -10.91
N PHE A 130 -7.94 -15.62 -11.13
CA PHE A 130 -6.99 -15.35 -10.05
C PHE A 130 -6.80 -13.85 -9.93
N VAL A 131 -6.96 -13.33 -8.73
CA VAL A 131 -6.70 -11.94 -8.39
C VAL A 131 -5.58 -11.92 -7.34
N LEU A 132 -4.41 -11.50 -7.76
CA LEU A 132 -3.21 -11.43 -6.93
C LEU A 132 -3.04 -9.99 -6.47
N THR A 133 -2.79 -9.75 -5.18
CA THR A 133 -2.32 -8.45 -4.71
C THR A 133 -0.86 -8.54 -4.30
N CYS A 134 -0.08 -7.50 -4.49
CA CYS A 134 1.30 -7.43 -4.01
C CYS A 134 1.72 -6.00 -3.69
N ASN A 135 2.65 -5.86 -2.76
CA ASN A 135 3.30 -4.58 -2.48
C ASN A 135 4.56 -4.41 -3.35
N ASN A 136 5.30 -5.49 -3.57
CA ASN A 136 6.53 -5.52 -4.33
C ASN A 136 6.38 -6.35 -5.61
N PRO A 137 6.02 -5.75 -6.76
CA PRO A 137 5.85 -6.51 -8.00
C PRO A 137 7.14 -7.21 -8.47
N ASN A 138 8.32 -6.72 -8.08
CA ASN A 138 9.60 -7.35 -8.41
C ASN A 138 9.82 -8.70 -7.72
N MET A 139 9.05 -9.03 -6.69
CA MET A 139 9.08 -10.34 -6.01
C MET A 139 8.15 -11.36 -6.69
N ILE A 140 7.36 -10.94 -7.67
CA ILE A 140 6.50 -11.81 -8.48
C ILE A 140 7.30 -12.27 -9.71
N ILE A 141 7.30 -13.56 -9.98
CA ILE A 141 8.03 -14.10 -11.14
C ILE A 141 7.48 -13.59 -12.48
N PRO A 142 8.32 -13.37 -13.51
CA PRO A 142 7.89 -12.86 -14.81
C PRO A 142 6.78 -13.69 -15.46
N ALA A 143 6.74 -14.97 -15.18
CA ALA A 143 5.75 -15.88 -15.72
C ALA A 143 4.32 -15.59 -15.22
N LEU A 144 4.14 -15.09 -13.99
CA LEU A 144 2.84 -14.63 -13.48
C LEU A 144 2.49 -13.24 -14.05
N HIS A 145 3.47 -12.36 -14.19
CA HIS A 145 3.26 -11.06 -14.85
C HIS A 145 2.68 -11.18 -16.26
N SER A 146 3.14 -12.18 -17.03
CA SER A 146 2.68 -12.39 -18.40
C SER A 146 1.28 -13.02 -18.52
N ARG A 147 0.78 -13.63 -17.44
CA ARG A 147 -0.53 -14.31 -17.39
C ARG A 147 -1.62 -13.48 -16.73
N CYS A 148 -1.23 -12.45 -16.02
CA CYS A 148 -2.17 -11.57 -15.33
C CYS A 148 -2.19 -10.19 -16.01
N GLN A 149 -3.36 -9.61 -16.11
CA GLN A 149 -3.48 -8.20 -16.45
C GLN A 149 -3.00 -7.38 -15.27
N GLN A 150 -1.96 -6.58 -15.50
CA GLN A 150 -1.36 -5.78 -14.45
C GLN A 150 -2.15 -4.51 -14.21
N PHE A 151 -2.42 -4.25 -12.94
CA PHE A 151 -3.12 -3.07 -12.49
C PHE A 151 -2.27 -2.40 -11.41
N HIS A 152 -1.62 -1.32 -11.78
CA HIS A 152 -0.64 -0.68 -10.91
C HIS A 152 -1.25 0.52 -10.19
N PHE A 153 -1.26 0.46 -8.86
CA PHE A 153 -1.68 1.53 -7.98
C PHE A 153 -0.45 2.37 -7.62
N THR A 154 -0.44 3.63 -8.03
CA THR A 154 0.63 4.57 -7.69
C THR A 154 0.18 5.53 -6.59
N LYS A 155 -0.57 6.54 -6.99
CA LYS A 155 -1.17 7.52 -6.07
C LYS A 155 -2.66 7.56 -6.34
N LEU A 156 -3.46 7.75 -5.31
CA LEU A 156 -4.90 8.03 -5.42
C LEU A 156 -5.09 9.48 -5.88
N ASP A 157 -6.26 9.81 -6.39
CA ASP A 157 -6.63 11.22 -6.55
C ASP A 157 -6.72 11.88 -5.17
N GLN A 158 -5.97 12.95 -4.96
CA GLN A 158 -5.88 13.60 -3.65
C GLN A 158 -7.20 14.26 -3.25
N THR A 159 -7.96 14.77 -4.23
CA THR A 159 -9.26 15.39 -3.97
C THR A 159 -10.27 14.33 -3.53
N GLU A 160 -10.34 13.18 -4.23
CA GLU A 160 -11.19 12.05 -3.84
C GLU A 160 -10.76 11.46 -2.49
N PHE A 161 -9.46 11.38 -2.22
CA PHE A 161 -8.92 10.92 -0.95
C PHE A 161 -9.42 11.81 0.21
N THR A 162 -9.26 13.13 0.07
CA THR A 162 -9.72 14.12 1.07
C THR A 162 -11.24 14.06 1.23
N ALA A 163 -11.98 14.00 0.12
CA ALA A 163 -13.43 13.89 0.13
C ALA A 163 -13.90 12.61 0.87
N ARG A 164 -13.22 11.48 0.65
CA ARG A 164 -13.54 10.24 1.36
C ARG A 164 -13.31 10.35 2.86
N ALA A 165 -12.20 10.93 3.27
CA ALA A 165 -11.89 11.17 4.69
C ALA A 165 -12.94 12.08 5.34
N ALA A 166 -13.32 13.19 4.67
CA ALA A 166 -14.37 14.10 5.13
C ALA A 166 -15.73 13.40 5.23
N THR A 167 -16.11 12.59 4.22
CA THR A 167 -17.37 11.85 4.23
C THR A 167 -17.49 10.95 5.46
N ILE A 168 -16.42 10.23 5.80
CA ILE A 168 -16.40 9.35 6.97
C ILE A 168 -16.66 10.15 8.27
N LEU A 169 -16.02 11.31 8.44
CA LEU A 169 -16.23 12.17 9.60
C LEU A 169 -17.68 12.68 9.68
N VAL A 170 -18.26 13.07 8.54
CA VAL A 170 -19.66 13.51 8.47
C VAL A 170 -20.62 12.37 8.83
N GLU A 171 -20.40 11.15 8.31
CA GLU A 171 -21.23 9.99 8.60
C GLU A 171 -21.15 9.54 10.07
N GLU A 172 -20.01 9.78 10.73
CA GLU A 172 -19.83 9.56 12.17
C GLU A 172 -20.32 10.73 13.04
N ASN A 173 -20.86 11.80 12.43
CA ASN A 173 -21.29 13.03 13.10
C ASN A 173 -20.16 13.69 13.92
N ILE A 174 -18.95 13.72 13.35
CA ILE A 174 -17.78 14.34 13.96
C ILE A 174 -17.65 15.78 13.45
N GLU A 175 -17.53 16.72 14.37
CA GLU A 175 -17.20 18.10 14.04
C GLU A 175 -15.70 18.21 13.70
N PHE A 176 -15.37 18.85 12.59
CA PHE A 176 -13.99 19.06 12.16
C PHE A 176 -13.85 20.36 11.36
N ASP A 177 -12.66 20.94 11.40
CA ASP A 177 -12.28 21.99 10.48
C ASP A 177 -11.43 21.44 9.33
N LEU A 178 -11.44 22.13 8.19
CA LEU A 178 -10.72 21.69 6.98
C LEU A 178 -9.20 21.74 7.15
N GLU A 179 -8.67 22.65 7.96
CA GLU A 179 -7.24 22.77 8.20
C GLU A 179 -6.73 21.56 8.99
N THR A 180 -7.46 21.17 10.03
CA THR A 180 -7.14 19.95 10.79
C THR A 180 -7.23 18.70 9.92
N LEU A 181 -8.26 18.57 9.07
CA LEU A 181 -8.37 17.44 8.15
C LEU A 181 -7.20 17.40 7.16
N ASP A 182 -6.80 18.54 6.61
CA ASP A 182 -5.69 18.62 5.64
C ASP A 182 -4.35 18.17 6.26
N VAL A 183 -4.12 18.45 7.53
CA VAL A 183 -2.95 17.94 8.26
C VAL A 183 -2.91 16.40 8.25
N TYR A 184 -4.06 15.74 8.53
CA TYR A 184 -4.13 14.27 8.50
C TYR A 184 -3.94 13.71 7.09
N VAL A 185 -4.60 14.32 6.10
CA VAL A 185 -4.48 13.93 4.69
C VAL A 185 -3.02 14.07 4.24
N SER A 186 -2.40 15.21 4.45
CA SER A 186 -1.01 15.46 4.04
C SER A 186 -0.01 14.52 4.71
N ALA A 187 -0.24 14.17 5.98
CA ALA A 187 0.63 13.26 6.74
C ALA A 187 0.52 11.79 6.31
N THR A 188 -0.61 11.38 5.71
CA THR A 188 -0.89 9.97 5.46
C THR A 188 -0.99 9.61 3.99
N TYR A 189 -1.23 10.58 3.11
CA TYR A 189 -1.36 10.34 1.68
C TYR A 189 -0.13 9.62 1.09
N PRO A 190 -0.31 8.55 0.30
CA PRO A 190 -1.55 8.02 -0.28
C PRO A 190 -2.17 6.85 0.52
N ASP A 191 -1.81 6.60 1.77
CA ASP A 191 -2.31 5.51 2.61
C ASP A 191 -3.64 5.88 3.29
N LEU A 192 -4.76 5.57 2.62
CA LEU A 192 -6.09 5.85 3.15
C LEU A 192 -6.42 5.05 4.42
N ARG A 193 -5.87 3.83 4.57
CA ARG A 193 -6.05 3.02 5.77
C ARG A 193 -5.44 3.70 6.99
N LYS A 194 -4.21 4.20 6.84
CA LYS A 194 -3.52 4.96 7.89
C LYS A 194 -4.27 6.24 8.23
N CYS A 195 -4.78 6.96 7.22
CA CYS A 195 -5.59 8.16 7.41
C CYS A 195 -6.82 7.88 8.27
N ILE A 196 -7.65 6.91 7.88
CA ILE A 196 -8.88 6.56 8.58
C ILE A 196 -8.60 6.12 10.03
N ASN A 197 -7.55 5.32 10.25
CA ASN A 197 -7.16 4.91 11.61
C ASN A 197 -6.77 6.10 12.48
N LEU A 198 -5.98 7.05 11.96
CA LEU A 198 -5.59 8.24 12.69
C LEU A 198 -6.78 9.17 12.97
N LEU A 199 -7.69 9.33 12.00
CA LEU A 199 -8.93 10.09 12.23
C LEU A 199 -9.75 9.48 13.38
N GLN A 200 -9.96 8.15 13.36
CA GLN A 200 -10.69 7.46 14.43
C GLN A 200 -10.00 7.60 15.79
N GLN A 201 -8.67 7.47 15.82
CA GLN A 201 -7.88 7.56 17.05
C GLN A 201 -7.92 8.95 17.69
N ASN A 202 -7.94 10.01 16.86
CA ASN A 202 -7.88 11.39 17.32
C ASN A 202 -9.27 12.07 17.40
N THR A 203 -10.32 11.28 17.33
CA THR A 203 -11.70 11.73 17.54
C THR A 203 -12.13 11.42 18.97
N SER A 204 -12.51 12.45 19.72
CA SER A 204 -13.13 12.31 21.05
C SER A 204 -14.18 13.38 21.25
N GLU A 205 -15.19 13.09 22.10
CA GLU A 205 -16.28 14.00 22.44
C GLU A 205 -17.04 14.57 21.22
N GLY A 206 -17.07 13.81 20.10
CA GLY A 206 -17.74 14.22 18.86
C GLY A 206 -16.99 15.22 18.00
N ALA A 207 -15.72 15.49 18.29
CA ALA A 207 -14.88 16.38 17.49
C ALA A 207 -13.55 15.72 17.10
N LEU A 208 -13.04 16.11 15.92
CA LEU A 208 -11.69 15.76 15.48
C LEU A 208 -10.71 16.76 16.09
N HIS A 209 -9.79 16.25 16.88
CA HIS A 209 -8.74 17.06 17.45
C HIS A 209 -7.53 17.15 16.52
N ALA A 210 -6.76 18.24 16.62
CA ALA A 210 -5.47 18.32 15.94
C ALA A 210 -4.60 17.15 16.39
N PRO A 211 -3.85 16.53 15.48
CA PRO A 211 -3.01 15.39 15.81
C PRO A 211 -2.07 15.76 16.96
N HIS A 212 -1.91 14.87 17.93
CA HIS A 212 -0.92 15.07 18.98
C HIS A 212 0.44 15.34 18.32
N LYS A 213 1.26 16.19 18.96
CA LYS A 213 2.59 16.58 18.41
C LYS A 213 3.46 15.39 18.00
N GLU A 214 3.15 14.20 18.48
CA GLU A 214 3.80 12.95 18.09
C GLU A 214 3.31 12.41 16.73
N ASP A 215 2.06 12.66 16.33
CA ASP A 215 1.47 12.17 15.08
C ASP A 215 1.59 13.16 13.91
N SER A 216 1.52 14.48 14.17
CA SER A 216 1.60 15.52 13.15
C SER A 216 3.03 15.79 12.64
N ASN A 217 4.02 15.33 13.37
CA ASN A 217 5.42 15.67 13.14
C ASN A 217 6.18 14.76 12.16
N ASN A 218 5.51 13.81 11.50
CA ASN A 218 6.23 12.87 10.63
C ASN A 218 6.72 13.46 9.30
N LEU A 219 6.20 14.62 8.87
CA LEU A 219 6.71 15.32 7.67
C LEU A 219 7.58 16.51 8.05
N ASP A 220 7.19 17.30 9.04
CA ASP A 220 7.94 18.47 9.47
C ASP A 220 9.35 18.14 9.96
N TYR A 221 9.51 17.03 10.74
CA TYR A 221 10.84 16.66 11.22
C TYR A 221 11.80 16.24 10.08
N LYS A 222 11.29 15.75 8.96
CA LYS A 222 12.13 15.34 7.83
C LYS A 222 12.75 16.55 7.14
N PHE A 223 11.99 17.64 6.97
CA PHE A 223 12.51 18.91 6.47
C PHE A 223 13.47 19.54 7.48
N GLU A 224 13.08 19.59 8.75
CA GLU A 224 13.95 20.08 9.83
C GLU A 224 15.26 19.29 9.90
N MET A 225 15.17 17.98 9.77
CA MET A 225 16.34 17.09 9.70
C MET A 225 17.28 17.50 8.55
N VAL A 226 16.77 17.70 7.33
CA VAL A 226 17.59 18.09 6.17
C VAL A 226 18.25 19.46 6.41
N GLU A 227 17.52 20.44 6.93
CA GLU A 227 18.06 21.76 7.27
C GLU A 227 19.16 21.67 8.35
N LEU A 228 18.96 20.84 9.38
CA LEU A 228 19.96 20.60 10.40
C LEU A 228 21.22 19.92 9.83
N PHE A 229 21.03 18.97 8.91
CA PHE A 229 22.15 18.34 8.20
C PHE A 229 22.90 19.34 7.33
N LYS A 230 22.22 20.18 6.55
CA LYS A 230 22.83 21.25 5.74
C LYS A 230 23.59 22.26 6.60
N ALA A 231 23.07 22.55 7.81
CA ALA A 231 23.73 23.44 8.78
C ALA A 231 24.90 22.76 9.53
N GLY A 232 25.25 21.51 9.21
CA GLY A 232 26.30 20.74 9.87
C GLY A 232 25.98 20.29 11.30
N LYS A 233 24.73 20.42 11.75
CA LYS A 233 24.26 20.03 13.09
C LYS A 233 23.82 18.56 13.13
N ILE A 234 24.74 17.68 12.78
CA ILE A 234 24.48 16.23 12.59
C ILE A 234 23.90 15.57 13.83
N ASP A 235 24.47 15.86 15.01
CA ASP A 235 24.00 15.24 16.26
C ASP A 235 22.58 15.61 16.62
N VAL A 236 22.17 16.86 16.33
CA VAL A 236 20.80 17.33 16.58
C VAL A 236 19.84 16.67 15.61
N ALA A 237 20.20 16.61 14.34
CA ALA A 237 19.40 15.97 13.29
C ALA A 237 19.23 14.46 13.57
N ARG A 238 20.32 13.77 13.96
CA ARG A 238 20.27 12.35 14.32
C ARG A 238 19.35 12.12 15.53
N LYS A 239 19.49 12.90 16.60
CA LYS A 239 18.63 12.80 17.78
C LYS A 239 17.16 13.05 17.44
N LEU A 240 16.89 14.04 16.59
CA LEU A 240 15.54 14.32 16.11
C LEU A 240 14.96 13.11 15.38
N LEU A 241 15.73 12.53 14.46
CA LEU A 241 15.33 11.37 13.68
C LEU A 241 15.04 10.16 14.57
N CYS A 242 15.96 9.80 15.46
CA CYS A 242 15.82 8.66 16.37
C CYS A 242 14.66 8.83 17.37
N SER A 243 14.33 10.07 17.75
CA SER A 243 13.20 10.35 18.65
C SER A 243 11.84 10.32 17.94
N ARG A 244 11.81 10.38 16.60
CA ARG A 244 10.58 10.54 15.80
C ARG A 244 10.30 9.38 14.86
N THR A 245 11.29 8.54 14.56
CA THR A 245 11.18 7.44 13.59
C THR A 245 11.44 6.11 14.27
N ARG A 246 10.53 5.16 14.10
CA ARG A 246 10.75 3.78 14.54
C ARG A 246 11.74 3.09 13.61
N PRO A 247 12.52 2.11 14.10
CA PRO A 247 13.47 1.38 13.26
C PRO A 247 12.86 0.80 11.98
N GLU A 248 11.62 0.35 12.05
CA GLU A 248 10.86 -0.24 10.94
C GLU A 248 10.46 0.80 9.87
N GLU A 249 10.32 2.07 10.27
CA GLU A 249 9.94 3.18 9.40
C GLU A 249 11.16 3.86 8.74
N MET A 250 12.37 3.51 9.15
CA MET A 250 13.59 4.15 8.64
C MET A 250 13.80 3.93 7.14
N ILE A 251 13.29 2.85 6.58
CA ILE A 251 13.32 2.63 5.13
C ILE A 251 12.47 3.66 4.37
N GLU A 252 11.39 4.16 4.97
CA GLU A 252 10.56 5.20 4.38
C GLU A 252 11.29 6.53 4.30
N VAL A 253 12.24 6.80 5.22
CA VAL A 253 13.08 7.98 5.18
C VAL A 253 13.98 7.97 3.95
N PHE A 254 14.55 6.83 3.56
CA PHE A 254 15.32 6.71 2.31
C PHE A 254 14.47 7.03 1.09
N ARG A 255 13.23 6.55 1.06
CA ARG A 255 12.30 6.86 -0.03
C ARG A 255 11.97 8.34 -0.07
N TRP A 256 11.70 8.94 1.08
CA TRP A 256 11.44 10.37 1.19
C TRP A 256 12.64 11.21 0.73
N LEU A 257 13.87 10.84 1.13
CA LEU A 257 15.10 11.51 0.68
C LEU A 257 15.24 11.46 -0.84
N TYR A 258 14.91 10.33 -1.47
CA TYR A 258 14.92 10.19 -2.92
C TYR A 258 13.84 11.05 -3.59
N ASP A 259 12.63 11.05 -3.07
CA ASP A 259 11.51 11.82 -3.63
C ASP A 259 11.73 13.36 -3.47
N ASN A 260 12.61 13.76 -2.55
CA ASN A 260 12.98 15.16 -2.30
C ASN A 260 14.47 15.44 -2.62
N VAL A 261 15.00 14.79 -3.64
CA VAL A 261 16.43 14.90 -3.99
C VAL A 261 16.85 16.32 -4.36
N GLU A 262 15.93 17.17 -4.77
CA GLU A 262 16.13 18.58 -5.08
C GLU A 262 16.64 19.41 -3.87
N LEU A 263 16.38 18.94 -2.64
CA LEU A 263 16.89 19.59 -1.42
C LEU A 263 18.43 19.57 -1.32
N PHE A 264 19.10 18.68 -2.06
CA PHE A 264 20.55 18.54 -2.02
C PHE A 264 21.30 19.50 -2.96
N GLY A 265 20.62 20.30 -3.79
CA GLY A 265 21.21 21.34 -4.61
C GLY A 265 21.15 21.10 -6.12
N ASP A 266 22.25 21.40 -6.85
CA ASP A 266 22.30 21.29 -8.30
C ASP A 266 22.25 19.82 -8.80
N GLU A 267 22.04 19.61 -10.11
CA GLU A 267 21.91 18.28 -10.72
C GLU A 267 23.10 17.38 -10.38
N THR A 268 24.32 17.91 -10.32
CA THR A 268 25.51 17.11 -10.02
C THR A 268 25.46 16.58 -8.58
N LYS A 269 25.01 17.37 -7.64
CA LYS A 269 24.82 16.99 -6.25
C LYS A 269 23.64 16.04 -6.09
N GLN A 270 22.56 16.26 -6.83
CA GLN A 270 21.40 15.36 -6.85
C GLN A 270 21.79 13.94 -7.33
N PHE A 271 22.59 13.84 -8.40
CA PHE A 271 23.08 12.53 -8.86
C PHE A 271 23.93 11.82 -7.80
N LYS A 272 24.81 12.55 -7.11
CA LYS A 272 25.60 11.99 -6.00
C LYS A 272 24.69 11.53 -4.85
N ALA A 273 23.70 12.34 -4.49
CA ALA A 273 22.74 12.02 -3.45
C ALA A 273 21.98 10.71 -3.77
N ILE A 274 21.52 10.54 -5.01
CA ILE A 274 20.84 9.30 -5.45
C ILE A 274 21.72 8.07 -5.23
N HIS A 275 23.01 8.16 -5.59
CA HIS A 275 23.94 7.05 -5.38
C HIS A 275 24.13 6.70 -3.91
N ILE A 276 24.24 7.71 -3.05
CA ILE A 276 24.41 7.52 -1.60
C ILE A 276 23.14 6.93 -1.00
N ILE A 277 21.95 7.44 -1.38
CA ILE A 277 20.67 6.93 -0.92
C ILE A 277 20.50 5.46 -1.34
N LYS A 278 20.79 5.14 -2.60
CA LYS A 278 20.76 3.75 -3.10
C LYS A 278 21.65 2.84 -2.26
N GLN A 279 22.90 3.25 -2.00
CA GLN A 279 23.82 2.45 -1.20
C GLN A 279 23.30 2.27 0.23
N GLY A 280 22.76 3.34 0.84
CA GLY A 280 22.14 3.25 2.16
C GLY A 280 20.95 2.30 2.22
N MET A 281 20.13 2.22 1.17
CA MET A 281 19.04 1.24 1.08
C MET A 281 19.57 -0.21 0.99
N ILE A 282 20.66 -0.44 0.25
CA ILE A 282 21.30 -1.78 0.17
C ILE A 282 21.86 -2.14 1.54
N ASP A 283 22.63 -1.23 2.14
CA ASP A 283 23.23 -1.44 3.45
C ASP A 283 22.18 -1.68 4.55
N HIS A 284 20.96 -1.09 4.40
CA HIS A 284 19.85 -1.27 5.33
C HIS A 284 19.40 -2.74 5.46
N THR A 285 19.50 -3.52 4.38
CA THR A 285 19.13 -4.94 4.40
C THR A 285 20.19 -5.81 5.10
N MET A 286 21.40 -5.31 5.24
CA MET A 286 22.56 -6.03 5.80
C MET A 286 22.97 -5.54 7.18
N CYS A 287 22.64 -4.31 7.53
CA CYS A 287 22.99 -3.71 8.81
C CYS A 287 21.98 -4.15 9.88
N GLN A 288 22.48 -4.67 11.00
CA GLN A 288 21.62 -5.09 12.12
C GLN A 288 20.93 -3.93 12.82
N ASP A 289 21.50 -2.73 12.74
CA ASP A 289 20.97 -1.52 13.36
C ASP A 289 20.60 -0.50 12.28
N PRO A 290 19.29 -0.33 12.01
CA PRO A 290 18.78 0.61 11.01
C PRO A 290 19.16 2.07 11.28
N GLU A 291 19.27 2.46 12.56
CA GLU A 291 19.63 3.82 12.99
C GLU A 291 21.06 4.16 12.60
N ILE A 292 22.00 3.23 12.84
CA ILE A 292 23.42 3.42 12.49
C ILE A 292 23.56 3.56 10.99
N ASN A 293 22.88 2.71 10.21
CA ASN A 293 22.90 2.78 8.75
C ASN A 293 22.37 4.11 8.22
N LEU A 294 21.20 4.53 8.71
CA LEU A 294 20.59 5.79 8.27
C LEU A 294 21.48 6.99 8.65
N SER A 295 22.00 7.01 9.87
CA SER A 295 22.94 8.04 10.34
C SER A 295 24.20 8.13 9.47
N SER A 296 24.77 6.98 9.07
CA SER A 296 25.91 6.91 8.16
C SER A 296 25.59 7.45 6.78
N THR A 297 24.42 7.11 6.23
CA THR A 297 23.97 7.58 4.93
C THR A 297 23.78 9.09 4.94
N LEU A 298 23.14 9.62 5.97
CA LEU A 298 22.93 11.06 6.12
C LEU A 298 24.26 11.81 6.26
N ALA A 299 25.24 11.27 7.01
CA ALA A 299 26.58 11.85 7.10
C ALA A 299 27.30 11.94 5.73
N ARG A 300 27.13 10.92 4.87
CA ARG A 300 27.64 10.93 3.49
C ARG A 300 26.94 11.98 2.63
N LEU A 301 25.62 12.18 2.80
CA LEU A 301 24.85 13.18 2.06
C LEU A 301 25.28 14.62 2.35
N ILE A 302 25.83 14.89 3.55
CA ILE A 302 26.37 16.22 3.92
C ILE A 302 27.68 16.52 3.18
N SER A 303 28.44 15.49 2.82
CA SER A 303 29.73 15.64 2.15
C SER A 303 29.62 16.00 0.66
N ILE A 304 28.41 16.15 0.13
CA ILE A 304 28.11 16.56 -1.23
C ILE A 304 28.00 18.08 -1.32
#